data_0721c8b9c9f7b8d91086f939cfaeb303
#
_entry.id   0721c8b9c9f7b8d91086f939cfaeb303
#
_cell.length_a   1.000
_cell.length_b   1.000
_cell.length_c   1.000
_cell.angle_alpha   90.00
_cell.angle_beta   90.00
_cell.angle_gamma   90.00
#
_symmetry.space_group_name_H-M   'P 1'
#
loop_
_entity.id
_entity.type
_entity.pdbx_description
1 polymer ?
#
loop_
_entity_poly.entity_id
_entity_poly.type
_entity_poly.pdbx_seq_one_letter_code
_entity_poly.pdbx_strand_id
1 'polypeptide(L)'
;RSTLFPYTTLFRSGSAGPARAAAGRAAFDAMTAEVAVGQYLDVRCQQLPPPRPDEDPREAGRRMHRDALAVVRRKSARYSVMHPLLIGALQGGAAPGGPLHERLSVFGEELGIAFQLRDDELGVFGDPALTGKPVGDDLREGKRTVLVALAWERADGEGRALLRSVLARPRAGDADIARATGLIEACGARAEHEEQIAGHLRAAVAALDPIGPAEISDESRSDLLELARLLCERRA
;
A
#
# COMPACT_ATOMS: atom_id res chain seq x y z
N ARG A 1 -3.36 17.39 -26.33
CA ARG A 1 -4.14 16.18 -26.70
C ARG A 1 -4.15 15.28 -25.48
N SER A 2 -5.28 15.19 -24.82
CA SER A 2 -5.54 14.27 -23.72
C SER A 2 -5.32 12.86 -24.26
N THR A 3 -4.26 12.21 -23.83
CA THR A 3 -4.11 10.77 -24.00
C THR A 3 -5.15 10.12 -23.10
N LEU A 4 -6.31 9.87 -23.65
CA LEU A 4 -7.32 9.00 -23.07
C LEU A 4 -6.62 7.70 -22.68
N PHE A 5 -6.79 7.32 -21.43
CA PHE A 5 -6.27 6.15 -20.77
C PHE A 5 -6.13 4.92 -21.69
N PRO A 6 -5.07 4.11 -21.54
CA PRO A 6 -4.85 2.89 -22.31
C PRO A 6 -5.98 1.86 -22.22
N TYR A 7 -6.97 2.07 -21.34
CA TYR A 7 -8.19 1.32 -21.18
C TYR A 7 -8.89 0.94 -22.48
N THR A 8 -9.12 1.92 -23.37
CA THR A 8 -9.80 1.63 -24.64
C THR A 8 -8.94 0.84 -25.61
N THR A 9 -7.62 0.93 -25.51
CA THR A 9 -6.69 0.21 -26.37
C THR A 9 -6.50 -1.24 -25.88
N LEU A 10 -6.38 -1.47 -24.57
CA LEU A 10 -6.26 -2.80 -23.97
C LEU A 10 -7.48 -3.70 -24.24
N PHE A 11 -8.69 -3.13 -24.28
CA PHE A 11 -9.92 -3.91 -24.48
C PHE A 11 -10.49 -3.82 -25.91
N ARG A 12 -9.97 -2.94 -26.76
CA ARG A 12 -10.39 -2.80 -28.16
C ARG A 12 -9.47 -3.52 -29.15
N SER A 13 -8.23 -3.81 -28.79
CA SER A 13 -7.34 -4.58 -29.67
C SER A 13 -7.84 -6.04 -29.70
N GLY A 14 -8.45 -6.45 -30.79
CA GLY A 14 -9.01 -7.80 -31.02
C GLY A 14 -7.99 -8.95 -31.03
N SER A 15 -6.77 -8.73 -30.53
CA SER A 15 -5.70 -9.72 -30.47
C SER A 15 -5.93 -10.82 -29.42
N ALA A 16 -6.64 -10.51 -28.31
CA ALA A 16 -6.83 -11.46 -27.20
C ALA A 16 -8.06 -12.37 -27.34
N GLY A 17 -8.96 -12.10 -28.25
CA GLY A 17 -10.25 -12.79 -28.40
C GLY A 17 -11.30 -12.36 -27.35
N PRO A 18 -12.60 -12.60 -27.64
CA PRO A 18 -13.71 -12.04 -26.83
C PRO A 18 -13.76 -12.54 -25.40
N ALA A 19 -13.37 -13.79 -25.13
CA ALA A 19 -13.38 -14.37 -23.78
C ALA A 19 -12.33 -13.72 -22.87
N ARG A 20 -11.11 -13.50 -23.36
CA ARG A 20 -10.02 -12.83 -22.60
C ARG A 20 -10.35 -11.34 -22.38
N ALA A 21 -10.91 -10.70 -23.39
CA ALA A 21 -11.36 -9.32 -23.26
C ALA A 21 -12.46 -9.18 -22.17
N ALA A 22 -13.41 -10.10 -22.10
CA ALA A 22 -14.44 -10.13 -21.07
C ALA A 22 -13.86 -10.37 -19.68
N ALA A 23 -12.91 -11.30 -19.52
CA ALA A 23 -12.24 -11.56 -18.25
C ALA A 23 -11.44 -10.34 -17.76
N GLY A 24 -10.66 -9.72 -18.63
CA GLY A 24 -9.91 -8.49 -18.29
C GLY A 24 -10.84 -7.33 -17.92
N ARG A 25 -11.98 -7.20 -18.60
CA ARG A 25 -13.02 -6.22 -18.28
C ARG A 25 -13.58 -6.43 -16.88
N ALA A 26 -13.97 -7.67 -16.55
CA ALA A 26 -14.47 -8.00 -15.23
C ALA A 26 -13.45 -7.68 -14.11
N ALA A 27 -12.17 -7.98 -14.34
CA ALA A 27 -11.09 -7.63 -13.41
C ALA A 27 -10.92 -6.11 -13.25
N PHE A 28 -11.04 -5.34 -14.33
CA PHE A 28 -10.99 -3.88 -14.29
C PHE A 28 -12.20 -3.28 -13.55
N ASP A 29 -13.40 -3.79 -13.78
CA ASP A 29 -14.61 -3.32 -13.09
C ASP A 29 -14.50 -3.62 -11.58
N ALA A 30 -13.99 -4.81 -11.19
CA ALA A 30 -13.70 -5.15 -9.79
C ALA A 30 -12.66 -4.21 -9.18
N MET A 31 -11.56 -3.92 -9.88
CA MET A 31 -10.54 -2.96 -9.45
C MET A 31 -11.15 -1.58 -9.17
N THR A 32 -12.00 -1.10 -10.07
CA THR A 32 -12.62 0.22 -9.95
C THR A 32 -13.56 0.28 -8.73
N ALA A 33 -14.33 -0.78 -8.49
CA ALA A 33 -15.19 -0.87 -7.31
C ALA A 33 -14.37 -0.93 -6.00
N GLU A 34 -13.30 -1.73 -5.97
CA GLU A 34 -12.46 -1.86 -4.77
C GLU A 34 -11.72 -0.56 -4.43
N VAL A 35 -11.18 0.16 -5.41
CA VAL A 35 -10.49 1.43 -5.13
C VAL A 35 -11.45 2.50 -4.64
N ALA A 36 -12.69 2.53 -5.12
CA ALA A 36 -13.71 3.44 -4.60
C ALA A 36 -14.01 3.18 -3.12
N VAL A 37 -14.13 1.89 -2.73
CA VAL A 37 -14.26 1.50 -1.31
C VAL A 37 -13.02 1.87 -0.52
N GLY A 38 -11.81 1.62 -1.06
CA GLY A 38 -10.55 2.00 -0.44
C GLY A 38 -10.44 3.50 -0.18
N GLN A 39 -10.82 4.32 -1.16
CA GLN A 39 -10.85 5.78 -1.02
C GLN A 39 -11.88 6.25 0.03
N TYR A 40 -13.05 5.63 0.08
CA TYR A 40 -14.03 5.91 1.13
C TYR A 40 -13.48 5.58 2.52
N LEU A 41 -12.82 4.43 2.69
CA LEU A 41 -12.22 4.04 3.96
C LEU A 41 -11.12 5.01 4.40
N ASP A 42 -10.28 5.48 3.46
CA ASP A 42 -9.23 6.45 3.72
C ASP A 42 -9.81 7.77 4.26
N VAL A 43 -10.76 8.36 3.54
CA VAL A 43 -11.43 9.59 3.98
C VAL A 43 -12.12 9.38 5.34
N ARG A 44 -12.80 8.25 5.53
CA ARG A 44 -13.44 7.92 6.81
C ARG A 44 -12.42 7.83 7.95
N CYS A 45 -11.31 7.13 7.75
CA CYS A 45 -10.26 6.98 8.77
C CYS A 45 -9.68 8.33 9.21
N GLN A 46 -9.48 9.26 8.28
CA GLN A 46 -8.98 10.60 8.57
C GLN A 46 -9.99 11.45 9.36
N GLN A 47 -11.29 11.20 9.19
CA GLN A 47 -12.35 11.92 9.91
C GLN A 47 -12.67 11.37 11.31
N LEU A 48 -12.21 10.14 11.61
CA LEU A 48 -12.40 9.59 12.95
C LEU A 48 -11.61 10.41 13.99
N PRO A 49 -12.14 10.62 15.21
CA PRO A 49 -11.35 11.21 16.27
C PRO A 49 -10.16 10.31 16.63
N PRO A 50 -9.01 10.86 17.05
CA PRO A 50 -7.94 10.04 17.60
C PRO A 50 -8.43 9.25 18.83
N PRO A 51 -7.76 8.12 19.18
CA PRO A 51 -8.17 7.31 20.34
C PRO A 51 -8.24 8.13 21.63
N ARG A 52 -9.19 7.82 22.49
CA ARG A 52 -9.39 8.57 23.75
C ARG A 52 -8.26 8.30 24.74
N PRO A 53 -8.03 9.22 25.71
CA PRO A 53 -6.98 9.06 26.72
C PRO A 53 -7.18 7.85 27.64
N ASP A 54 -8.43 7.45 27.87
CA ASP A 54 -8.86 6.36 28.74
C ASP A 54 -8.94 5.00 28.02
N GLU A 55 -8.71 4.96 26.72
CA GLU A 55 -8.74 3.73 25.92
C GLU A 55 -7.42 2.95 26.08
N ASP A 56 -7.51 1.60 26.13
CA ASP A 56 -6.32 0.73 26.15
C ASP A 56 -5.43 1.00 24.93
N PRO A 57 -4.17 1.41 25.11
CA PRO A 57 -3.30 1.82 24.01
C PRO A 57 -3.02 0.72 23.00
N ARG A 58 -2.95 -0.54 23.46
CA ARG A 58 -2.68 -1.68 22.58
C ARG A 58 -3.90 -2.03 21.75
N GLU A 59 -5.09 -1.96 22.34
CA GLU A 59 -6.34 -2.19 21.61
C GLU A 59 -6.56 -1.09 20.56
N ALA A 60 -6.35 0.17 20.94
CA ALA A 60 -6.42 1.31 20.06
C ALA A 60 -5.41 1.18 18.89
N GLY A 61 -4.14 0.86 19.20
CA GLY A 61 -3.09 0.66 18.19
C GLY A 61 -3.45 -0.46 17.21
N ARG A 62 -3.85 -1.64 17.70
CA ARG A 62 -4.29 -2.75 16.85
C ARG A 62 -5.50 -2.40 15.98
N ARG A 63 -6.45 -1.63 16.49
CA ARG A 63 -7.59 -1.14 15.69
C ARG A 63 -7.10 -0.22 14.59
N MET A 64 -6.28 0.78 14.91
CA MET A 64 -5.71 1.71 13.93
C MET A 64 -4.91 0.95 12.86
N HIS A 65 -4.13 -0.04 13.26
CA HIS A 65 -3.34 -0.88 12.34
C HIS A 65 -4.25 -1.63 11.36
N ARG A 66 -5.30 -2.31 11.87
CA ARG A 66 -6.26 -3.03 11.00
C ARG A 66 -6.96 -2.09 10.01
N ASP A 67 -7.36 -0.92 10.48
CA ASP A 67 -8.05 0.07 9.66
C ASP A 67 -7.11 0.64 8.58
N ALA A 68 -5.87 1.00 8.94
CA ALA A 68 -4.85 1.46 8.01
C ALA A 68 -4.51 0.39 6.95
N LEU A 69 -4.31 -0.86 7.38
CA LEU A 69 -4.02 -1.95 6.45
C LEU A 69 -5.19 -2.26 5.50
N ALA A 70 -6.43 -2.08 5.96
CA ALA A 70 -7.60 -2.20 5.09
C ALA A 70 -7.66 -1.11 4.00
N VAL A 71 -7.22 0.11 4.31
CA VAL A 71 -7.04 1.20 3.34
C VAL A 71 -5.91 0.85 2.37
N VAL A 72 -4.73 0.48 2.88
CA VAL A 72 -3.56 0.10 2.07
C VAL A 72 -3.93 -0.97 1.04
N ARG A 73 -4.60 -2.04 1.47
CA ARG A 73 -5.01 -3.13 0.57
C ARG A 73 -5.91 -2.65 -0.56
N ARG A 74 -6.99 -1.92 -0.26
CA ARG A 74 -8.02 -1.59 -1.24
C ARG A 74 -7.71 -0.36 -2.07
N LYS A 75 -7.15 0.68 -1.44
CA LYS A 75 -6.86 1.94 -2.12
C LYS A 75 -5.60 1.86 -2.97
N SER A 76 -4.57 1.13 -2.49
CA SER A 76 -3.23 1.16 -3.08
C SER A 76 -2.80 -0.21 -3.63
N ALA A 77 -2.63 -1.22 -2.80
CA ALA A 77 -2.01 -2.49 -3.17
C ALA A 77 -2.73 -3.18 -4.33
N ARG A 78 -4.03 -3.39 -4.19
CA ARG A 78 -4.82 -4.07 -5.21
C ARG A 78 -5.00 -3.21 -6.45
N TYR A 79 -5.22 -1.91 -6.28
CA TYR A 79 -5.41 -0.99 -7.39
C TYR A 79 -4.12 -0.81 -8.22
N SER A 80 -2.99 -0.58 -7.55
CA SER A 80 -1.75 -0.17 -8.23
C SER A 80 -0.91 -1.34 -8.73
N VAL A 81 -1.01 -2.53 -8.10
CA VAL A 81 -0.15 -3.67 -8.40
C VAL A 81 -0.95 -4.91 -8.77
N MET A 82 -1.80 -5.42 -7.86
CA MET A 82 -2.48 -6.71 -8.05
C MET A 82 -3.37 -6.73 -9.29
N HIS A 83 -4.35 -5.84 -9.39
CA HIS A 83 -5.28 -5.85 -10.51
C HIS A 83 -4.64 -5.56 -11.86
N PRO A 84 -3.71 -4.58 -12.03
CA PRO A 84 -2.99 -4.40 -13.28
C PRO A 84 -2.24 -5.66 -13.73
N LEU A 85 -1.58 -6.34 -12.78
CA LEU A 85 -0.89 -7.61 -13.05
C LEU A 85 -1.87 -8.71 -13.49
N LEU A 86 -2.98 -8.88 -12.78
CA LEU A 86 -4.00 -9.88 -13.12
C LEU A 86 -4.68 -9.59 -14.46
N ILE A 87 -4.95 -8.33 -14.77
CA ILE A 87 -5.48 -7.94 -16.09
C ILE A 87 -4.50 -8.34 -17.19
N GLY A 88 -3.20 -8.07 -17.00
CA GLY A 88 -2.15 -8.49 -17.93
C GLY A 88 -2.11 -10.01 -18.11
N ALA A 89 -2.13 -10.77 -17.02
CA ALA A 89 -2.14 -12.23 -17.03
C ALA A 89 -3.37 -12.80 -17.76
N LEU A 90 -4.56 -12.28 -17.50
CA LEU A 90 -5.80 -12.69 -18.16
C LEU A 90 -5.77 -12.40 -19.67
N GLN A 91 -5.19 -11.28 -20.08
CA GLN A 91 -4.98 -10.96 -21.51
C GLN A 91 -3.95 -11.91 -22.13
N GLY A 92 -2.93 -12.31 -21.37
CA GLY A 92 -1.95 -13.33 -21.77
C GLY A 92 -2.50 -14.75 -21.88
N GLY A 93 -3.71 -14.99 -21.34
CA GLY A 93 -4.39 -16.28 -21.42
C GLY A 93 -4.40 -17.10 -20.14
N ALA A 94 -4.00 -16.50 -19.00
CA ALA A 94 -4.22 -17.13 -17.69
C ALA A 94 -5.72 -17.38 -17.46
N ALA A 95 -6.06 -18.55 -16.91
CA ALA A 95 -7.43 -18.86 -16.57
C ALA A 95 -7.88 -18.05 -15.33
N PRO A 96 -9.04 -17.39 -15.37
CA PRO A 96 -9.59 -16.74 -14.17
C PRO A 96 -9.75 -17.76 -13.03
N GLY A 97 -9.22 -17.45 -11.84
CA GLY A 97 -9.22 -18.35 -10.68
C GLY A 97 -8.32 -19.58 -10.83
N GLY A 98 -7.54 -19.69 -11.89
CA GLY A 98 -6.56 -20.77 -12.05
C GLY A 98 -5.29 -20.54 -11.22
N PRO A 99 -4.42 -21.57 -11.13
CA PRO A 99 -3.24 -21.53 -10.25
C PRO A 99 -2.33 -20.32 -10.48
N LEU A 100 -2.04 -19.98 -11.72
CA LEU A 100 -1.23 -18.80 -12.06
C LEU A 100 -1.92 -17.50 -11.59
N HIS A 101 -3.22 -17.36 -11.85
CA HIS A 101 -4.00 -16.20 -11.44
C HIS A 101 -3.98 -16.03 -9.91
N GLU A 102 -4.17 -17.12 -9.16
CA GLU A 102 -4.14 -17.08 -7.68
C GLU A 102 -2.77 -16.69 -7.14
N ARG A 103 -1.68 -17.24 -7.70
CA ARG A 103 -0.31 -16.93 -7.27
C ARG A 103 0.07 -15.49 -7.59
N LEU A 104 -0.27 -15.00 -8.79
CA LEU A 104 -0.05 -13.60 -9.16
C LEU A 104 -0.93 -12.64 -8.33
N SER A 105 -2.10 -13.09 -7.87
CA SER A 105 -2.92 -12.32 -6.92
C SER A 105 -2.21 -12.13 -5.59
N VAL A 106 -1.63 -13.21 -5.03
CA VAL A 106 -0.85 -13.13 -3.79
C VAL A 106 0.39 -12.26 -3.99
N PHE A 107 1.18 -12.51 -5.04
CA PHE A 107 2.34 -11.69 -5.37
C PHE A 107 1.99 -10.21 -5.46
N GLY A 108 0.95 -9.86 -6.22
CA GLY A 108 0.56 -8.48 -6.46
C GLY A 108 -0.01 -7.79 -5.23
N GLU A 109 -0.78 -8.48 -4.39
CA GLU A 109 -1.29 -7.92 -3.14
C GLU A 109 -0.17 -7.67 -2.14
N GLU A 110 0.69 -8.65 -1.89
CA GLU A 110 1.81 -8.55 -0.94
C GLU A 110 2.82 -7.49 -1.38
N LEU A 111 3.20 -7.47 -2.66
CA LEU A 111 4.08 -6.44 -3.20
C LEU A 111 3.46 -5.05 -3.11
N GLY A 112 2.18 -4.93 -3.41
CA GLY A 112 1.46 -3.67 -3.34
C GLY A 112 1.34 -3.13 -1.91
N ILE A 113 1.21 -4.02 -0.90
CA ILE A 113 1.25 -3.64 0.51
C ILE A 113 2.65 -3.13 0.86
N ALA A 114 3.71 -3.89 0.54
CA ALA A 114 5.09 -3.47 0.80
C ALA A 114 5.40 -2.11 0.17
N PHE A 115 4.97 -1.90 -1.06
CA PHE A 115 5.10 -0.63 -1.77
C PHE A 115 4.43 0.55 -1.04
N GLN A 116 3.17 0.37 -0.59
CA GLN A 116 2.44 1.44 0.10
C GLN A 116 3.01 1.71 1.49
N LEU A 117 3.41 0.67 2.22
CA LEU A 117 4.09 0.87 3.51
C LEU A 117 5.40 1.65 3.33
N ARG A 118 6.16 1.39 2.27
CA ARG A 118 7.35 2.17 1.91
C ARG A 118 7.00 3.63 1.60
N ASP A 119 5.93 3.87 0.86
CA ASP A 119 5.46 5.23 0.55
C ASP A 119 5.05 5.99 1.84
N ASP A 120 4.36 5.33 2.76
CA ASP A 120 3.97 5.88 4.06
C ASP A 120 5.20 6.19 4.94
N GLU A 121 6.26 5.39 4.89
CA GLU A 121 7.53 5.69 5.57
C GLU A 121 8.21 6.92 4.96
N LEU A 122 8.27 6.99 3.64
CA LEU A 122 8.82 8.16 2.94
C LEU A 122 8.00 9.43 3.19
N GLY A 123 6.70 9.31 3.40
CA GLY A 123 5.83 10.42 3.80
C GLY A 123 6.18 11.04 5.17
N VAL A 124 6.89 10.28 6.02
CA VAL A 124 7.33 10.73 7.36
C VAL A 124 8.82 11.06 7.41
N PHE A 125 9.67 10.26 6.75
CA PHE A 125 11.13 10.31 6.87
C PHE A 125 11.84 10.68 5.56
N GLY A 126 11.12 10.79 4.45
CA GLY A 126 11.72 11.01 3.15
C GLY A 126 12.47 12.33 3.02
N ASP A 127 13.60 12.32 2.30
CA ASP A 127 14.34 13.53 1.97
C ASP A 127 13.50 14.42 1.03
N PRO A 128 13.23 15.69 1.39
CA PRO A 128 12.51 16.61 0.53
C PRO A 128 13.14 16.81 -0.87
N ALA A 129 14.45 16.66 -0.98
CA ALA A 129 15.14 16.77 -2.26
C ALA A 129 14.80 15.62 -3.21
N LEU A 130 14.43 14.45 -2.68
CA LEU A 130 14.06 13.26 -3.46
C LEU A 130 12.54 13.11 -3.60
N THR A 131 11.79 13.40 -2.54
CA THR A 131 10.33 13.21 -2.52
C THR A 131 9.55 14.41 -3.08
N GLY A 132 10.18 15.59 -3.10
CA GLY A 132 9.51 16.85 -3.46
C GLY A 132 8.52 17.34 -2.41
N LYS A 133 8.43 16.68 -1.22
CA LYS A 133 7.52 16.99 -0.13
C LYS A 133 8.30 17.31 1.15
N PRO A 134 7.77 18.16 2.06
CA PRO A 134 8.41 18.41 3.33
C PRO A 134 8.42 17.14 4.21
N VAL A 135 9.44 16.99 5.06
CA VAL A 135 9.51 15.90 6.06
C VAL A 135 8.25 15.90 6.92
N GLY A 136 7.67 14.71 7.13
CA GLY A 136 6.47 14.54 7.95
C GLY A 136 5.19 15.05 7.30
N ASP A 137 5.12 15.12 5.97
CA ASP A 137 3.93 15.58 5.24
C ASP A 137 2.69 14.75 5.59
N ASP A 138 2.83 13.44 5.68
CA ASP A 138 1.73 12.54 6.05
C ASP A 138 1.22 12.78 7.48
N LEU A 139 2.12 13.13 8.41
CA LEU A 139 1.73 13.53 9.76
C LEU A 139 1.01 14.90 9.75
N ARG A 140 1.46 15.82 8.90
CA ARG A 140 0.86 17.15 8.73
C ARG A 140 -0.55 17.06 8.15
N GLU A 141 -0.79 16.09 7.27
CA GLU A 141 -2.10 15.78 6.72
C GLU A 141 -3.00 14.99 7.70
N GLY A 142 -2.44 14.50 8.81
CA GLY A 142 -3.16 13.70 9.80
C GLY A 142 -3.48 12.28 9.32
N LYS A 143 -2.69 11.75 8.38
CA LYS A 143 -2.88 10.39 7.86
C LYS A 143 -2.72 9.35 8.96
N ARG A 144 -3.60 8.36 8.93
CA ARG A 144 -3.63 7.24 9.88
C ARG A 144 -3.01 6.00 9.25
N THR A 145 -1.69 6.05 9.11
CA THR A 145 -0.91 4.98 8.49
C THR A 145 -0.62 3.84 9.47
N VAL A 146 -0.15 2.71 8.95
CA VAL A 146 0.36 1.59 9.76
C VAL A 146 1.49 2.06 10.66
N LEU A 147 2.39 2.90 10.17
CA LEU A 147 3.51 3.47 10.93
C LEU A 147 3.02 4.27 12.15
N VAL A 148 2.00 5.10 11.98
CA VAL A 148 1.38 5.86 13.08
C VAL A 148 0.70 4.93 14.09
N ALA A 149 0.06 3.85 13.64
CA ALA A 149 -0.56 2.87 14.52
C ALA A 149 0.46 2.13 15.39
N LEU A 150 1.60 1.74 14.81
CA LEU A 150 2.72 1.13 15.53
C LEU A 150 3.31 2.11 16.56
N ALA A 151 3.48 3.38 16.18
CA ALA A 151 3.95 4.39 17.11
C ALA A 151 2.97 4.60 18.27
N TRP A 152 1.65 4.57 18.01
CA TRP A 152 0.63 4.67 19.04
C TRP A 152 0.72 3.52 20.07
N GLU A 153 0.92 2.31 19.61
CA GLU A 153 1.02 1.12 20.47
C GLU A 153 2.26 1.17 21.38
N ARG A 154 3.39 1.67 20.85
CA ARG A 154 4.71 1.66 21.49
C ARG A 154 5.01 2.90 22.34
N ALA A 155 4.43 4.03 22.01
CA ALA A 155 4.68 5.28 22.72
C ALA A 155 4.18 5.22 24.19
N ASP A 156 4.81 5.99 25.05
CA ASP A 156 4.32 6.26 26.41
C ASP A 156 3.12 7.23 26.43
N GLY A 157 2.69 7.65 27.59
CA GLY A 157 1.56 8.56 27.76
C GLY A 157 1.77 9.92 27.11
N GLU A 158 2.97 10.48 27.23
CA GLU A 158 3.32 11.79 26.65
C GLU A 158 3.43 11.70 25.13
N GLY A 159 4.05 10.63 24.62
CA GLY A 159 4.13 10.37 23.20
C GLY A 159 2.76 10.20 22.54
N ARG A 160 1.84 9.47 23.18
CA ARG A 160 0.45 9.36 22.68
C ARG A 160 -0.29 10.69 22.75
N ALA A 161 -0.04 11.53 23.75
CA ALA A 161 -0.62 12.87 23.81
C ALA A 161 -0.13 13.75 22.65
N LEU A 162 1.16 13.66 22.31
CA LEU A 162 1.73 14.32 21.14
C LEU A 162 1.09 13.80 19.83
N LEU A 163 1.07 12.48 19.60
CA LEU A 163 0.45 11.90 18.42
C LEU A 163 -1.03 12.29 18.29
N ARG A 164 -1.77 12.29 19.40
CA ARG A 164 -3.16 12.74 19.43
C ARG A 164 -3.28 14.20 18.99
N SER A 165 -2.39 15.07 19.47
CA SER A 165 -2.43 16.49 19.11
C SER A 165 -2.13 16.71 17.63
N VAL A 166 -1.21 15.95 17.05
CA VAL A 166 -0.88 16.00 15.62
C VAL A 166 -2.06 15.50 14.77
N LEU A 167 -2.63 14.34 15.12
CA LEU A 167 -3.73 13.72 14.38
C LEU A 167 -5.07 14.50 14.51
N ALA A 168 -5.25 15.33 15.54
CA ALA A 168 -6.47 16.12 15.75
C ALA A 168 -6.45 17.46 15.02
N ARG A 169 -5.29 17.91 14.56
CA ARG A 169 -5.12 19.25 13.94
C ARG A 169 -5.02 19.13 12.43
N PRO A 170 -5.81 19.88 11.65
CA PRO A 170 -5.72 19.88 10.17
C PRO A 170 -4.35 20.33 9.64
N ARG A 171 -3.55 21.02 10.48
CA ARG A 171 -2.17 21.44 10.17
C ARG A 171 -1.40 21.59 11.49
N ALA A 172 -0.74 20.55 11.92
CA ALA A 172 0.20 20.60 13.03
C ALA A 172 1.41 21.47 12.66
N GLY A 173 1.95 22.21 13.63
CA GLY A 173 3.13 23.05 13.44
C GLY A 173 4.41 22.23 13.21
N ASP A 174 5.40 22.81 12.54
CA ASP A 174 6.66 22.12 12.19
C ASP A 174 7.37 21.54 13.42
N ALA A 175 7.33 22.22 14.56
CA ALA A 175 7.93 21.73 15.81
C ALA A 175 7.22 20.47 16.33
N ASP A 176 5.89 20.40 16.25
CA ASP A 176 5.13 19.21 16.68
C ASP A 176 5.34 18.05 15.70
N ILE A 177 5.45 18.32 14.39
CA ILE A 177 5.79 17.33 13.38
C ILE A 177 7.18 16.75 13.63
N ALA A 178 8.20 17.59 13.82
CA ALA A 178 9.55 17.13 14.10
C ALA A 178 9.63 16.27 15.38
N ARG A 179 8.90 16.66 16.45
CA ARG A 179 8.80 15.88 17.68
C ARG A 179 8.11 14.53 17.44
N ALA A 180 7.02 14.50 16.67
CA ALA A 180 6.30 13.27 16.35
C ALA A 180 7.16 12.33 15.47
N THR A 181 7.88 12.85 14.49
CA THR A 181 8.84 12.08 13.68
C THR A 181 9.94 11.47 14.55
N GLY A 182 10.54 12.26 15.44
CA GLY A 182 11.53 11.77 16.42
C GLY A 182 10.97 10.72 17.39
N LEU A 183 9.72 10.86 17.81
CA LEU A 183 9.05 9.86 18.65
C LEU A 183 8.86 8.53 17.91
N ILE A 184 8.41 8.55 16.65
CA ILE A 184 8.21 7.35 15.81
C ILE A 184 9.52 6.56 15.65
N GLU A 185 10.64 7.27 15.47
CA GLU A 185 11.97 6.67 15.45
C GLU A 185 12.36 6.09 16.82
N ALA A 186 12.28 6.90 17.86
CA ALA A 186 12.75 6.56 19.20
C ALA A 186 11.96 5.42 19.86
N CYS A 187 10.65 5.29 19.60
CA CYS A 187 9.84 4.21 20.16
C CYS A 187 10.00 2.88 19.40
N GLY A 188 10.81 2.83 18.33
CA GLY A 188 11.07 1.64 17.52
C GLY A 188 9.94 1.28 16.53
N ALA A 189 8.97 2.16 16.34
CA ALA A 189 7.88 1.92 15.39
C ALA A 189 8.37 1.85 13.94
N ARG A 190 9.36 2.68 13.58
CA ARG A 190 10.00 2.65 12.26
C ARG A 190 10.67 1.31 11.98
N ALA A 191 11.42 0.78 12.94
CA ALA A 191 12.11 -0.51 12.78
C ALA A 191 11.12 -1.67 12.57
N GLU A 192 9.98 -1.68 13.31
CA GLU A 192 8.94 -2.69 13.10
C GLU A 192 8.23 -2.51 11.77
N HIS A 193 8.00 -1.27 11.34
CA HIS A 193 7.40 -0.98 10.05
C HIS A 193 8.28 -1.48 8.90
N GLU A 194 9.59 -1.29 8.97
CA GLU A 194 10.58 -1.83 8.03
C GLU A 194 10.54 -3.38 7.98
N GLU A 195 10.40 -4.04 9.13
CA GLU A 195 10.28 -5.50 9.16
C GLU A 195 8.96 -5.96 8.51
N GLN A 196 7.86 -5.21 8.66
CA GLN A 196 6.61 -5.51 7.94
C GLN A 196 6.79 -5.35 6.42
N ILE A 197 7.44 -4.29 5.95
CA ILE A 197 7.77 -4.11 4.52
C ILE A 197 8.57 -5.31 4.00
N ALA A 198 9.64 -5.67 4.70
CA ALA A 198 10.48 -6.82 4.34
C ALA A 198 9.70 -8.13 4.36
N GLY A 199 8.79 -8.32 5.33
CA GLY A 199 7.92 -9.48 5.44
C GLY A 199 6.98 -9.62 4.24
N HIS A 200 6.30 -8.56 3.86
CA HIS A 200 5.42 -8.53 2.69
C HIS A 200 6.20 -8.75 1.39
N LEU A 201 7.39 -8.15 1.24
CA LEU A 201 8.25 -8.39 0.08
C LEU A 201 8.67 -9.86 -0.02
N ARG A 202 9.09 -10.48 1.10
CA ARG A 202 9.42 -11.92 1.12
C ARG A 202 8.23 -12.79 0.73
N ALA A 203 7.04 -12.47 1.23
CA ALA A 203 5.80 -13.19 0.89
C ALA A 203 5.44 -13.05 -0.60
N ALA A 204 5.61 -11.86 -1.16
CA ALA A 204 5.42 -11.62 -2.59
C ALA A 204 6.38 -12.49 -3.41
N VAL A 205 7.68 -12.44 -3.15
CA VAL A 205 8.69 -13.23 -3.88
C VAL A 205 8.40 -14.73 -3.78
N ALA A 206 8.10 -15.23 -2.58
CA ALA A 206 7.77 -16.64 -2.36
C ALA A 206 6.53 -17.12 -3.12
N ALA A 207 5.58 -16.22 -3.41
CA ALA A 207 4.41 -16.56 -4.23
C ALA A 207 4.75 -16.90 -5.68
N LEU A 208 5.92 -16.47 -6.17
CA LEU A 208 6.40 -16.80 -7.52
C LEU A 208 7.09 -18.16 -7.57
N ASP A 209 7.65 -18.68 -6.48
CA ASP A 209 8.47 -19.90 -6.47
C ASP A 209 7.77 -21.11 -7.11
N PRO A 210 6.47 -21.36 -6.83
CA PRO A 210 5.78 -22.50 -7.41
C PRO A 210 5.33 -22.35 -8.88
N ILE A 211 5.54 -21.16 -9.48
CA ILE A 211 5.15 -20.91 -10.88
C ILE A 211 6.22 -21.50 -11.79
N GLY A 212 5.85 -22.44 -12.65
CA GLY A 212 6.77 -23.10 -13.56
C GLY A 212 7.04 -22.33 -14.87
N PRO A 213 8.09 -22.72 -15.62
CA PRO A 213 8.44 -22.06 -16.89
C PRO A 213 7.38 -22.25 -17.99
N ALA A 214 6.46 -23.21 -17.83
CA ALA A 214 5.32 -23.38 -18.71
C ALA A 214 4.21 -22.34 -18.48
N GLU A 215 4.20 -21.67 -17.32
CA GLU A 215 3.19 -20.68 -16.93
C GLU A 215 3.67 -19.25 -17.19
N ILE A 216 4.95 -18.96 -16.88
CA ILE A 216 5.62 -17.70 -17.19
C ILE A 216 7.05 -17.96 -17.67
N SER A 217 7.55 -17.13 -18.59
CA SER A 217 8.95 -17.21 -19.03
C SER A 217 9.92 -16.76 -17.92
N ASP A 218 11.18 -17.21 -18.03
CA ASP A 218 12.24 -16.76 -17.10
C ASP A 218 12.45 -15.24 -17.17
N GLU A 219 12.28 -14.63 -18.35
CA GLU A 219 12.34 -13.19 -18.54
C GLU A 219 11.22 -12.49 -17.75
N SER A 220 9.96 -12.93 -17.90
CA SER A 220 8.83 -12.36 -17.16
C SER A 220 8.99 -12.54 -15.65
N ARG A 221 9.53 -13.66 -15.19
CA ARG A 221 9.86 -13.88 -13.79
C ARG A 221 10.91 -12.87 -13.30
N SER A 222 11.99 -12.68 -14.08
CA SER A 222 13.03 -11.72 -13.76
C SER A 222 12.49 -10.29 -13.68
N ASP A 223 11.62 -9.92 -14.62
CA ASP A 223 10.96 -8.60 -14.62
C ASP A 223 10.09 -8.38 -13.37
N LEU A 224 9.33 -9.40 -12.93
CA LEU A 224 8.52 -9.32 -11.72
C LEU A 224 9.38 -9.17 -10.45
N LEU A 225 10.51 -9.90 -10.37
CA LEU A 225 11.45 -9.78 -9.26
C LEU A 225 12.13 -8.41 -9.25
N GLU A 226 12.54 -7.89 -10.41
CA GLU A 226 13.13 -6.55 -10.51
C GLU A 226 12.10 -5.46 -10.16
N LEU A 227 10.85 -5.60 -10.60
CA LEU A 227 9.76 -4.71 -10.20
C LEU A 227 9.59 -4.71 -8.67
N ALA A 228 9.60 -5.88 -8.04
CA ALA A 228 9.48 -6.01 -6.59
C ALA A 228 10.62 -5.28 -5.88
N ARG A 229 11.86 -5.43 -6.36
CA ARG A 229 13.03 -4.73 -5.84
C ARG A 229 12.87 -3.22 -5.99
N LEU A 230 12.57 -2.71 -7.18
CA LEU A 230 12.45 -1.28 -7.48
C LEU A 230 11.36 -0.59 -6.67
N LEU A 231 10.23 -1.25 -6.42
CA LEU A 231 9.13 -0.68 -5.66
C LEU A 231 9.42 -0.57 -4.16
N CYS A 232 10.20 -1.50 -3.59
CA CYS A 232 10.45 -1.58 -2.15
C CYS A 232 11.80 -0.98 -1.71
N GLU A 233 12.82 -0.94 -2.60
CA GLU A 233 14.16 -0.40 -2.30
C GLU A 233 14.27 1.12 -2.49
N ARG A 234 13.16 1.82 -2.68
CA ARG A 234 13.16 3.28 -2.66
C ARG A 234 13.75 3.75 -1.32
N ARG A 235 14.92 4.35 -1.38
CA ARG A 235 15.55 4.99 -0.22
C ARG A 235 15.27 6.49 -0.25
N ALA A 236 15.02 7.03 0.93
CA ALA A 236 15.00 8.47 1.16
C ALA A 236 16.38 9.08 0.90
#